data_e4d1ddf040dd6b263591f6c7cfb3c47f
#
_entry.id   e4d1ddf040dd6b263591f6c7cfb3c47f
#
_cell.length_a   1.000
_cell.length_b   1.000
_cell.length_c   1.000
_cell.angle_alpha   90.00
_cell.angle_beta   90.00
_cell.angle_gamma   90.00
#
_symmetry.space_group_name_H-M   'P 1'
#
loop_
_entity.id
_entity.type
_entity.pdbx_description
1 polymer ?
#
loop_
_entity_poly.entity_id
_entity_poly.type
_entity_poly.pdbx_seq_one_letter_code
_entity_poly.pdbx_strand_id
1 'polypeptide(L)'
;MKRKSDKPERKASRIGEGNAEGGRSKKAAANVAVFFKKNIYLILMILCVLAIIAMIIVAAVYNSSNKGPDTDIGVIKPDNPTPSVPDDPVIDEPDTPTPPAPVWTFAPQLPMDAAVSKSYVEDTLVFNPTLNKYMVHLGTDFAAEAGTRVNAVFDGVVKSIDTDSYYGTVVTIDHSNGYVTTTRLLDNVCVNVGDSVKTGDMIGEVGSGYFEIKDGAHTHIELAIDGQDADLMKYILQGDK
;
A
#
# COMPACT_ATOMS: atom_id res chain seq x y z
N MET A 1 61.18 2.41 -78.27
CA MET A 1 61.77 3.69 -78.77
C MET A 1 61.54 4.74 -77.70
N LYS A 2 62.72 5.25 -77.16
CA LYS A 2 62.95 6.57 -76.54
C LYS A 2 62.03 6.99 -75.40
N ARG A 3 62.48 7.29 -74.25
CA ARG A 3 63.58 7.97 -73.56
C ARG A 3 62.90 8.82 -72.48
N LYS A 4 63.33 8.67 -71.20
CA LYS A 4 64.08 9.61 -70.36
C LYS A 4 63.43 10.98 -70.21
N SER A 5 63.31 11.52 -69.01
CA SER A 5 64.34 12.06 -68.14
C SER A 5 63.74 12.52 -66.79
N ASP A 6 64.37 12.14 -65.68
CA ASP A 6 65.21 12.94 -64.77
C ASP A 6 64.49 14.08 -64.01
N LYS A 7 64.34 13.90 -62.70
CA LYS A 7 64.95 14.48 -61.49
C LYS A 7 65.24 16.02 -61.51
N PRO A 8 65.43 16.72 -60.36
CA PRO A 8 65.31 16.39 -58.92
C PRO A 8 64.77 17.58 -58.06
N GLU A 9 64.81 17.28 -56.72
CA GLU A 9 65.02 18.19 -55.57
C GLU A 9 63.98 19.25 -55.17
N ARG A 10 63.56 19.28 -53.88
CA ARG A 10 64.34 19.84 -52.73
C ARG A 10 63.60 19.60 -51.39
N LYS A 11 64.38 19.28 -50.38
CA LYS A 11 64.13 19.34 -48.97
C LYS A 11 63.59 20.69 -48.52
N ALA A 12 62.63 20.67 -47.63
CA ALA A 12 62.54 21.67 -46.56
C ALA A 12 61.96 21.01 -45.31
N SER A 13 62.87 20.92 -44.35
CA SER A 13 62.60 20.61 -42.95
C SER A 13 61.70 21.69 -42.34
N ARG A 14 60.60 21.30 -41.67
CA ARG A 14 60.06 22.12 -40.60
C ARG A 14 59.78 21.25 -39.40
N ILE A 15 60.63 21.49 -38.42
CA ILE A 15 60.43 21.20 -37.01
C ILE A 15 59.15 21.93 -36.57
N GLY A 16 58.21 21.24 -36.01
CA GLY A 16 57.00 21.77 -35.38
C GLY A 16 56.74 20.96 -34.14
N GLU A 17 57.25 21.44 -33.01
CA GLU A 17 56.87 21.07 -31.66
C GLU A 17 55.36 21.26 -31.46
N GLY A 18 54.78 20.37 -30.69
CA GLY A 18 53.53 20.66 -30.03
C GLY A 18 52.43 19.63 -30.29
N ASN A 19 52.31 18.65 -29.39
CA ASN A 19 51.03 18.19 -28.79
C ASN A 19 51.16 16.85 -28.07
N ALA A 20 51.98 16.86 -27.01
CA ALA A 20 52.06 15.71 -26.09
C ALA A 20 51.00 15.78 -24.96
N GLU A 21 50.24 16.88 -24.82
CA GLU A 21 49.29 17.04 -23.72
C GLU A 21 47.87 16.53 -24.02
N GLY A 22 47.42 16.50 -25.27
CA GLY A 22 46.07 16.03 -25.63
C GLY A 22 45.84 14.51 -25.53
N GLY A 23 46.89 13.71 -25.50
CA GLY A 23 46.81 12.25 -25.47
C GLY A 23 46.59 11.64 -24.09
N ARG A 24 47.06 12.30 -23.02
CA ARG A 24 46.88 11.81 -21.63
C ARG A 24 45.48 12.02 -21.10
N SER A 25 44.87 13.15 -21.43
CA SER A 25 43.47 13.46 -20.99
C SER A 25 42.46 12.51 -21.63
N LYS A 26 42.58 12.20 -22.93
CA LYS A 26 41.64 11.30 -23.62
C LYS A 26 41.73 9.84 -23.15
N LYS A 27 42.93 9.36 -22.80
CA LYS A 27 43.14 8.01 -22.25
C LYS A 27 42.59 7.89 -20.82
N ALA A 28 42.73 8.90 -19.98
CA ALA A 28 42.16 8.93 -18.64
C ALA A 28 40.63 8.91 -18.68
N ALA A 29 40.00 9.70 -19.54
CA ALA A 29 38.55 9.71 -19.72
C ALA A 29 37.99 8.37 -20.24
N ALA A 30 38.69 7.72 -21.17
CA ALA A 30 38.30 6.41 -21.68
C ALA A 30 38.40 5.31 -20.61
N ASN A 31 39.44 5.33 -19.76
CA ASN A 31 39.55 4.37 -18.66
C ASN A 31 38.50 4.54 -17.59
N VAL A 32 38.10 5.78 -17.29
CA VAL A 32 37.00 6.09 -16.37
C VAL A 32 35.67 5.56 -16.93
N ALA A 33 35.39 5.78 -18.21
CA ALA A 33 34.18 5.29 -18.85
C ALA A 33 34.08 3.74 -18.86
N VAL A 34 35.18 3.05 -19.05
CA VAL A 34 35.27 1.58 -19.01
C VAL A 34 35.07 1.07 -17.58
N PHE A 35 35.65 1.74 -16.58
CA PHE A 35 35.46 1.42 -15.16
C PHE A 35 34.02 1.55 -14.77
N PHE A 36 33.31 2.64 -15.14
CA PHE A 36 31.90 2.83 -14.87
C PHE A 36 31.02 1.78 -15.56
N LYS A 37 31.28 1.45 -16.84
CA LYS A 37 30.53 0.40 -17.53
C LYS A 37 30.69 -0.97 -16.87
N LYS A 38 31.90 -1.31 -16.41
CA LYS A 38 32.17 -2.62 -15.78
C LYS A 38 31.55 -2.74 -14.40
N ASN A 39 31.42 -1.62 -13.66
CA ASN A 39 30.98 -1.62 -12.27
C ASN A 39 29.63 -0.91 -12.07
N ILE A 40 28.84 -0.73 -13.14
CA ILE A 40 27.59 0.05 -13.09
C ILE A 40 26.63 -0.47 -12.03
N TYR A 41 26.49 -1.79 -11.88
CA TYR A 41 25.61 -2.39 -10.88
C TYR A 41 26.11 -2.16 -9.44
N LEU A 42 27.42 -2.21 -9.23
CA LEU A 42 28.01 -1.91 -7.92
C LEU A 42 27.81 -0.43 -7.55
N ILE A 43 27.97 0.48 -8.51
CA ILE A 43 27.75 1.92 -8.31
C ILE A 43 26.27 2.21 -8.01
N LEU A 44 25.36 1.59 -8.76
CA LEU A 44 23.93 1.71 -8.50
C LEU A 44 23.53 1.17 -7.12
N MET A 45 24.09 0.04 -6.71
CA MET A 45 23.87 -0.53 -5.38
C MET A 45 24.35 0.42 -4.27
N ILE A 46 25.53 1.01 -4.42
CA ILE A 46 26.05 1.98 -3.46
C ILE A 46 25.16 3.23 -3.40
N LEU A 47 24.70 3.74 -4.55
CA LEU A 47 23.79 4.88 -4.59
C LEU A 47 22.44 4.58 -3.92
N CYS A 48 21.90 3.38 -4.11
CA CYS A 48 20.68 2.95 -3.43
C CYS A 48 20.87 2.88 -1.91
N VAL A 49 21.99 2.32 -1.43
CA VAL A 49 22.30 2.27 0.00
C VAL A 49 22.45 3.67 0.60
N LEU A 50 23.14 4.57 -0.11
CA LEU A 50 23.28 5.96 0.34
C LEU A 50 21.92 6.70 0.38
N ALA A 51 21.03 6.44 -0.60
CA ALA A 51 19.69 7.00 -0.61
C ALA A 51 18.84 6.51 0.58
N ILE A 52 18.94 5.22 0.92
CA ILE A 52 18.24 4.65 2.10
C ILE A 52 18.77 5.28 3.39
N ILE A 53 20.09 5.41 3.53
CA ILE A 53 20.70 6.05 4.71
C ILE A 53 20.24 7.51 4.83
N ALA A 54 20.21 8.26 3.72
CA ALA A 54 19.73 9.63 3.71
C ALA A 54 18.25 9.72 4.14
N MET A 55 17.41 8.78 3.68
CA MET A 55 15.99 8.73 4.05
C MET A 55 15.81 8.43 5.55
N ILE A 56 16.61 7.53 6.12
CA ILE A 56 16.59 7.23 7.57
C ILE A 56 17.00 8.47 8.38
N ILE A 57 18.04 9.20 7.94
CA ILE A 57 18.49 10.43 8.61
C ILE A 57 17.39 11.50 8.58
N VAL A 58 16.75 11.69 7.43
CA VAL A 58 15.63 12.66 7.28
C VAL A 58 14.47 12.27 8.18
N ALA A 59 14.10 10.99 8.22
CA ALA A 59 13.04 10.49 9.11
C ALA A 59 13.38 10.69 10.59
N ALA A 60 14.63 10.45 10.99
CA ALA A 60 15.09 10.66 12.37
C ALA A 60 15.07 12.14 12.78
N VAL A 61 15.50 13.05 11.88
CA VAL A 61 15.47 14.50 12.11
C VAL A 61 14.03 15.00 12.17
N TYR A 62 13.16 14.52 11.27
CA TYR A 62 11.74 14.90 11.27
C TYR A 62 11.03 14.45 12.54
N ASN A 63 11.29 13.22 13.01
CA ASN A 63 10.73 12.69 14.25
C ASN A 63 11.29 13.40 15.51
N SER A 64 12.55 13.87 15.46
CA SER A 64 13.16 14.65 16.55
C SER A 64 12.60 16.07 16.63
N SER A 65 12.24 16.67 15.47
CA SER A 65 11.68 18.03 15.43
C SER A 65 10.22 18.08 15.85
N ASN A 66 9.51 16.95 15.90
CA ASN A 66 8.11 16.89 16.33
C ASN A 66 7.92 16.53 17.81
N LYS A 67 9.01 16.36 18.58
CA LYS A 67 8.91 16.43 20.05
C LYS A 67 8.82 17.89 20.43
N GLY A 68 7.59 18.35 20.69
CA GLY A 68 7.35 19.63 21.32
C GLY A 68 8.16 19.74 22.62
N PRO A 69 8.55 20.95 23.02
CA PRO A 69 9.30 21.11 24.27
C PRO A 69 8.48 20.57 25.43
N ASP A 70 9.04 19.62 26.17
CA ASP A 70 8.57 19.28 27.50
C ASP A 70 8.63 20.56 28.32
N THR A 71 7.53 21.28 28.39
CA THR A 71 7.33 22.34 29.34
C THR A 71 7.12 21.68 30.70
N ASP A 72 8.24 21.44 31.40
CA ASP A 72 8.25 21.29 32.84
C ASP A 72 7.84 22.66 33.43
N ILE A 73 6.53 22.82 33.57
CA ILE A 73 5.98 23.98 34.28
C ILE A 73 6.18 23.65 35.75
N GLY A 74 7.33 24.10 36.28
CA GLY A 74 7.55 24.16 37.72
C GLY A 74 6.36 24.82 38.39
N VAL A 75 5.64 24.04 39.21
CA VAL A 75 4.54 24.50 40.05
C VAL A 75 5.09 25.49 41.04
N ILE A 76 4.98 26.79 40.75
CA ILE A 76 5.11 27.85 41.72
C ILE A 76 3.81 27.85 42.51
N LYS A 77 3.90 27.39 43.76
CA LYS A 77 2.81 27.43 44.74
C LYS A 77 2.67 28.87 45.22
N PRO A 78 1.61 29.63 44.92
CA PRO A 78 1.34 30.88 45.61
C PRO A 78 0.57 30.56 46.90
N ASP A 79 1.16 30.86 48.04
CA ASP A 79 0.41 31.00 49.29
C ASP A 79 -0.52 32.20 49.17
N ASN A 80 -1.78 31.94 48.93
CA ASN A 80 -2.83 32.95 49.12
C ASN A 80 -4.06 32.26 49.71
N PRO A 81 -4.62 32.73 50.85
CA PRO A 81 -5.77 32.10 51.51
C PRO A 81 -7.01 32.24 50.61
N THR A 82 -7.52 31.14 50.17
CA THR A 82 -8.77 31.05 49.42
C THR A 82 -9.95 31.35 50.34
N PRO A 83 -10.89 32.25 49.95
CA PRO A 83 -12.19 32.32 50.59
C PRO A 83 -12.96 31.03 50.29
N SER A 84 -13.49 30.40 51.31
CA SER A 84 -14.39 29.27 51.22
C SER A 84 -15.63 29.60 50.37
N VAL A 85 -15.70 29.02 49.19
CA VAL A 85 -16.92 28.94 48.39
C VAL A 85 -17.83 27.85 49.02
N PRO A 86 -19.11 28.10 49.21
CA PRO A 86 -20.05 27.05 49.72
C PRO A 86 -20.06 25.86 48.75
N ASP A 87 -20.06 24.67 49.30
CA ASP A 87 -20.27 23.41 48.54
C ASP A 87 -21.61 23.47 47.79
N ASP A 88 -21.54 23.72 46.49
CA ASP A 88 -22.67 23.35 45.60
C ASP A 88 -22.80 21.84 45.60
N PRO A 89 -24.01 21.33 45.74
CA PRO A 89 -24.23 19.89 45.68
C PRO A 89 -23.77 19.35 44.34
N VAL A 90 -22.78 18.41 44.37
CA VAL A 90 -22.40 17.59 43.20
C VAL A 90 -23.68 16.91 42.74
N ILE A 91 -24.24 17.37 41.64
CA ILE A 91 -25.28 16.65 40.92
C ILE A 91 -24.55 15.48 40.29
N ASP A 92 -24.70 14.29 40.89
CA ASP A 92 -24.33 13.04 40.23
C ASP A 92 -25.10 13.02 38.89
N GLU A 93 -24.38 13.22 37.77
CA GLU A 93 -24.99 12.90 36.46
C GLU A 93 -25.42 11.42 36.52
N PRO A 94 -26.70 11.13 36.19
CA PRO A 94 -27.15 9.75 36.18
C PRO A 94 -26.25 8.97 35.20
N ASP A 95 -25.64 7.90 35.70
CA ASP A 95 -24.90 6.94 34.89
C ASP A 95 -25.75 6.59 33.67
N THR A 96 -25.39 7.15 32.52
CA THR A 96 -25.98 6.77 31.24
C THR A 96 -25.62 5.31 31.06
N PRO A 97 -26.56 4.36 31.04
CA PRO A 97 -26.17 2.95 30.90
C PRO A 97 -25.43 2.79 29.60
N THR A 98 -24.15 2.34 29.69
CA THR A 98 -23.37 1.96 28.52
C THR A 98 -24.20 0.96 27.75
N PRO A 99 -24.46 1.20 26.45
CA PRO A 99 -25.21 0.24 25.64
C PRO A 99 -24.55 -1.14 25.76
N PRO A 100 -25.33 -2.22 25.93
CA PRO A 100 -24.74 -3.55 25.98
C PRO A 100 -23.92 -3.77 24.73
N ALA A 101 -22.71 -4.36 24.90
CA ALA A 101 -21.86 -4.71 23.77
C ALA A 101 -22.66 -5.53 22.76
N PRO A 102 -22.53 -5.25 21.45
CA PRO A 102 -23.26 -5.98 20.43
C PRO A 102 -23.01 -7.48 20.55
N VAL A 103 -24.06 -8.26 20.63
CA VAL A 103 -23.98 -9.73 20.58
C VAL A 103 -23.84 -10.10 19.11
N TRP A 104 -22.66 -10.58 18.74
CA TRP A 104 -22.38 -11.04 17.40
C TRP A 104 -22.91 -12.47 17.21
N THR A 105 -23.73 -12.68 16.21
CA THR A 105 -24.16 -13.99 15.77
C THR A 105 -23.30 -14.41 14.56
N PHE A 106 -22.65 -15.56 14.65
CA PHE A 106 -21.92 -16.11 13.51
C PHE A 106 -22.91 -16.84 12.60
N ALA A 107 -23.61 -16.08 11.77
CA ALA A 107 -24.57 -16.56 10.78
C ALA A 107 -24.22 -15.95 9.41
N PRO A 108 -23.21 -16.52 8.72
CA PRO A 108 -22.74 -15.97 7.46
C PRO A 108 -23.80 -16.08 6.36
N GLN A 109 -23.83 -15.06 5.49
CA GLN A 109 -24.64 -15.06 4.29
C GLN A 109 -23.81 -14.67 3.06
N LEU A 110 -24.28 -15.05 1.88
CA LEU A 110 -23.72 -14.56 0.62
C LEU A 110 -23.79 -13.02 0.57
N PRO A 111 -22.75 -12.35 0.06
CA PRO A 111 -22.73 -10.89 -0.05
C PRO A 111 -23.79 -10.37 -1.03
N MET A 112 -24.22 -11.23 -1.96
CA MET A 112 -25.22 -10.94 -2.98
C MET A 112 -25.75 -12.23 -3.60
N ASP A 113 -26.85 -12.15 -4.32
CA ASP A 113 -27.36 -13.25 -5.16
C ASP A 113 -26.61 -13.28 -6.50
N ALA A 114 -25.39 -13.81 -6.49
CA ALA A 114 -24.52 -13.88 -7.64
C ALA A 114 -23.68 -15.16 -7.64
N ALA A 115 -23.27 -15.60 -8.83
CA ALA A 115 -22.39 -16.74 -8.99
C ALA A 115 -20.95 -16.40 -8.59
N VAL A 116 -20.26 -17.34 -7.97
CA VAL A 116 -18.81 -17.30 -7.79
C VAL A 116 -18.15 -17.44 -9.15
N SER A 117 -17.45 -16.43 -9.62
CA SER A 117 -16.70 -16.43 -10.89
C SER A 117 -15.27 -16.92 -10.71
N LYS A 118 -14.65 -16.67 -9.56
CA LYS A 118 -13.32 -17.16 -9.22
C LYS A 118 -13.26 -17.52 -7.73
N SER A 119 -12.85 -18.73 -7.43
CA SER A 119 -12.78 -19.25 -6.07
C SER A 119 -11.45 -18.90 -5.40
N TYR A 120 -11.43 -18.93 -4.07
CA TYR A 120 -10.21 -18.92 -3.29
C TYR A 120 -9.30 -20.10 -3.63
N VAL A 121 -8.02 -19.83 -3.87
CA VAL A 121 -7.00 -20.85 -4.16
C VAL A 121 -5.65 -20.39 -3.60
N GLU A 122 -5.11 -21.12 -2.62
CA GLU A 122 -3.84 -20.80 -1.94
C GLU A 122 -2.65 -21.65 -2.39
N ASP A 123 -2.92 -22.85 -2.92
CA ASP A 123 -1.92 -23.88 -3.24
C ASP A 123 -1.67 -24.05 -4.75
N THR A 124 -2.47 -23.42 -5.60
CA THR A 124 -2.41 -23.53 -7.05
C THR A 124 -2.40 -22.15 -7.67
N LEU A 125 -1.59 -21.99 -8.72
CA LEU A 125 -1.52 -20.73 -9.44
C LEU A 125 -2.62 -20.63 -10.50
N VAL A 126 -3.42 -19.59 -10.45
CA VAL A 126 -4.41 -19.20 -11.45
C VAL A 126 -3.92 -18.03 -12.29
N PHE A 127 -4.33 -18.00 -13.55
CA PHE A 127 -3.91 -16.92 -14.44
C PHE A 127 -4.72 -15.64 -14.17
N ASN A 128 -4.02 -14.52 -13.89
CA ASN A 128 -4.63 -13.20 -13.85
C ASN A 128 -4.44 -12.53 -15.21
N PRO A 129 -5.51 -12.32 -15.99
CA PRO A 129 -5.42 -11.79 -17.36
C PRO A 129 -5.06 -10.29 -17.39
N THR A 130 -5.38 -9.55 -16.32
CA THR A 130 -5.03 -8.13 -16.22
C THR A 130 -3.53 -7.95 -16.09
N LEU A 131 -2.91 -8.70 -15.18
CA LEU A 131 -1.48 -8.63 -14.89
C LEU A 131 -0.63 -9.50 -15.82
N ASN A 132 -1.28 -10.35 -16.63
CA ASN A 132 -0.64 -11.32 -17.52
C ASN A 132 0.37 -12.23 -16.79
N LYS A 133 -0.02 -12.76 -15.63
CA LYS A 133 0.82 -13.65 -14.80
C LYS A 133 -0.01 -14.66 -14.03
N TYR A 134 0.66 -15.74 -13.59
CA TYR A 134 0.08 -16.73 -12.69
C TYR A 134 0.35 -16.34 -11.24
N MET A 135 -0.67 -16.44 -10.39
CA MET A 135 -0.60 -16.13 -8.97
C MET A 135 -1.68 -16.90 -8.20
N VAL A 136 -1.56 -16.98 -6.87
CA VAL A 136 -2.65 -17.45 -6.02
C VAL A 136 -3.80 -16.46 -6.03
N HIS A 137 -5.01 -16.92 -5.72
CA HIS A 137 -6.20 -16.08 -5.59
C HIS A 137 -6.75 -16.22 -4.17
N LEU A 138 -6.47 -15.22 -3.32
CA LEU A 138 -6.73 -15.28 -1.88
C LEU A 138 -8.12 -14.75 -1.48
N GLY A 139 -8.99 -14.51 -2.44
CA GLY A 139 -10.36 -14.11 -2.25
C GLY A 139 -11.36 -14.98 -2.99
N THR A 140 -12.62 -14.60 -2.92
CA THR A 140 -13.71 -15.14 -3.70
C THR A 140 -14.33 -14.01 -4.50
N ASP A 141 -14.43 -14.20 -5.84
CA ASP A 141 -15.05 -13.22 -6.72
C ASP A 141 -16.51 -13.58 -6.98
N PHE A 142 -17.40 -12.62 -6.79
CA PHE A 142 -18.82 -12.72 -7.09
C PHE A 142 -19.14 -11.83 -8.30
N ALA A 143 -19.44 -12.48 -9.43
CA ALA A 143 -19.75 -11.79 -10.68
C ALA A 143 -21.12 -11.13 -10.64
N ALA A 144 -21.16 -9.83 -10.81
CA ALA A 144 -22.40 -9.05 -10.90
C ALA A 144 -22.17 -7.77 -11.69
N GLU A 145 -23.24 -7.18 -12.20
CA GLU A 145 -23.15 -5.90 -12.90
C GLU A 145 -22.70 -4.77 -11.96
N ALA A 146 -21.98 -3.78 -12.49
CA ALA A 146 -21.63 -2.58 -11.74
C ALA A 146 -22.87 -1.91 -11.16
N GLY A 147 -22.79 -1.45 -9.90
CA GLY A 147 -23.94 -0.90 -9.17
C GLY A 147 -24.82 -1.96 -8.48
N THR A 148 -24.51 -3.26 -8.61
CA THR A 148 -25.18 -4.30 -7.82
C THR A 148 -24.84 -4.14 -6.34
N ARG A 149 -25.86 -4.25 -5.48
CA ARG A 149 -25.72 -4.14 -4.02
C ARG A 149 -24.78 -5.23 -3.47
N VAL A 150 -23.83 -4.84 -2.62
CA VAL A 150 -22.93 -5.71 -1.87
C VAL A 150 -23.23 -5.59 -0.38
N ASN A 151 -23.41 -6.73 0.29
CA ASN A 151 -23.77 -6.78 1.69
C ASN A 151 -22.64 -7.34 2.56
N ALA A 152 -22.66 -7.02 3.85
CA ALA A 152 -21.80 -7.62 4.86
C ALA A 152 -22.08 -9.13 4.97
N VAL A 153 -21.02 -9.93 4.96
CA VAL A 153 -21.10 -11.41 5.03
C VAL A 153 -21.35 -11.90 6.45
N PHE A 154 -20.85 -11.18 7.44
CA PHE A 154 -20.98 -11.45 8.88
C PHE A 154 -21.34 -10.18 9.63
N ASP A 155 -21.87 -10.32 10.85
CA ASP A 155 -21.96 -9.22 11.80
C ASP A 155 -20.56 -8.67 12.12
N GLY A 156 -20.38 -7.35 12.24
CA GLY A 156 -19.06 -6.79 12.56
C GLY A 156 -19.04 -5.28 12.73
N VAL A 157 -17.82 -4.75 12.84
CA VAL A 157 -17.55 -3.31 12.88
C VAL A 157 -16.64 -2.94 11.71
N VAL A 158 -16.98 -1.88 10.98
CA VAL A 158 -16.15 -1.36 9.89
C VAL A 158 -14.85 -0.83 10.46
N LYS A 159 -13.74 -1.48 10.12
CA LYS A 159 -12.40 -1.17 10.62
C LYS A 159 -11.68 -0.10 9.78
N SER A 160 -11.77 -0.20 8.46
CA SER A 160 -11.21 0.79 7.53
C SER A 160 -12.01 0.86 6.24
N ILE A 161 -11.93 2.02 5.59
CA ILE A 161 -12.42 2.26 4.23
C ILE A 161 -11.28 2.98 3.50
N ASP A 162 -10.71 2.30 2.49
CA ASP A 162 -9.58 2.78 1.72
C ASP A 162 -9.98 2.84 0.24
N THR A 163 -9.43 3.80 -0.51
CA THR A 163 -9.70 3.91 -1.95
C THR A 163 -8.39 4.12 -2.69
N ASP A 164 -8.12 3.26 -3.65
CA ASP A 164 -7.02 3.39 -4.57
C ASP A 164 -7.40 2.95 -5.99
N SER A 165 -6.57 3.32 -6.96
CA SER A 165 -6.82 2.99 -8.37
C SER A 165 -6.57 1.51 -8.72
N TYR A 166 -5.91 0.76 -7.84
CA TYR A 166 -5.54 -0.63 -8.08
C TYR A 166 -6.63 -1.60 -7.62
N TYR A 167 -7.16 -1.39 -6.41
CA TYR A 167 -8.19 -2.24 -5.80
C TYR A 167 -9.58 -1.62 -5.77
N GLY A 168 -9.76 -0.38 -6.27
CA GLY A 168 -11.00 0.37 -6.13
C GLY A 168 -11.21 0.82 -4.69
N THR A 169 -12.47 0.93 -4.25
CA THR A 169 -12.78 1.16 -2.84
C THR A 169 -12.79 -0.18 -2.11
N VAL A 170 -12.14 -0.21 -0.96
CA VAL A 170 -11.92 -1.38 -0.12
C VAL A 170 -12.55 -1.13 1.25
N VAL A 171 -13.42 -2.02 1.71
CA VAL A 171 -14.01 -1.99 3.04
C VAL A 171 -13.50 -3.18 3.83
N THR A 172 -12.88 -2.93 4.99
CA THR A 172 -12.43 -3.97 5.92
C THR A 172 -13.36 -3.98 7.13
N ILE A 173 -13.90 -5.15 7.47
CA ILE A 173 -14.80 -5.35 8.59
C ILE A 173 -14.18 -6.36 9.57
N ASP A 174 -14.13 -5.99 10.84
CA ASP A 174 -13.74 -6.87 11.94
C ASP A 174 -14.99 -7.54 12.53
N HIS A 175 -15.04 -8.86 12.46
CA HIS A 175 -16.17 -9.67 12.90
C HIS A 175 -15.95 -10.27 14.30
N SER A 176 -14.94 -9.80 15.02
CA SER A 176 -14.48 -10.36 16.29
C SER A 176 -13.92 -11.80 16.17
N ASN A 177 -13.39 -12.35 17.27
CA ASN A 177 -12.85 -13.71 17.32
C ASN A 177 -11.81 -14.02 16.22
N GLY A 178 -11.04 -13.00 15.77
CA GLY A 178 -10.00 -13.14 14.76
C GLY A 178 -10.51 -13.14 13.31
N TYR A 179 -11.82 -13.06 13.06
CA TYR A 179 -12.38 -13.03 11.71
C TYR A 179 -12.37 -11.60 11.15
N VAL A 180 -11.83 -11.43 9.97
CA VAL A 180 -11.79 -10.14 9.25
C VAL A 180 -12.14 -10.39 7.79
N THR A 181 -13.08 -9.63 7.23
CA THR A 181 -13.29 -9.61 5.79
C THR A 181 -12.75 -8.32 5.17
N THR A 182 -12.18 -8.45 3.97
CA THR A 182 -11.75 -7.33 3.13
C THR A 182 -12.49 -7.43 1.80
N THR A 183 -13.44 -6.52 1.58
CA THR A 183 -14.23 -6.45 0.35
C THR A 183 -13.66 -5.37 -0.55
N ARG A 184 -13.25 -5.75 -1.76
CA ARG A 184 -12.59 -4.88 -2.75
C ARG A 184 -13.51 -4.63 -3.95
N LEU A 185 -13.10 -3.71 -4.82
CA LEU A 185 -13.80 -3.35 -6.04
C LEU A 185 -15.20 -2.80 -5.75
N LEU A 186 -15.33 -2.05 -4.65
CA LEU A 186 -16.58 -1.40 -4.29
C LEU A 186 -16.69 0.00 -4.90
N ASP A 187 -17.94 0.41 -5.10
CA ASP A 187 -18.35 1.79 -5.40
C ASP A 187 -19.49 2.18 -4.46
N ASN A 188 -19.85 3.46 -4.39
CA ASN A 188 -20.97 3.97 -3.60
C ASN A 188 -21.05 3.36 -2.19
N VAL A 189 -19.90 3.28 -1.48
CA VAL A 189 -19.84 2.77 -0.10
C VAL A 189 -20.77 3.61 0.79
N CYS A 190 -21.67 2.93 1.54
CA CYS A 190 -22.73 3.56 2.35
C CYS A 190 -22.54 3.38 3.86
N VAL A 191 -21.36 2.94 4.29
CA VAL A 191 -20.96 2.78 5.70
C VAL A 191 -19.78 3.69 6.03
N ASN A 192 -19.53 3.91 7.34
CA ASN A 192 -18.41 4.69 7.84
C ASN A 192 -17.52 3.82 8.76
N VAL A 193 -16.26 4.22 8.91
CA VAL A 193 -15.36 3.58 9.88
C VAL A 193 -15.95 3.70 11.29
N GLY A 194 -16.03 2.57 12.00
CA GLY A 194 -16.65 2.45 13.32
C GLY A 194 -18.11 2.06 13.32
N ASP A 195 -18.79 2.04 12.16
CA ASP A 195 -20.18 1.59 12.08
C ASP A 195 -20.28 0.10 12.40
N SER A 196 -21.31 -0.28 13.18
CA SER A 196 -21.70 -1.67 13.39
C SER A 196 -22.61 -2.11 12.25
N VAL A 197 -22.27 -3.21 11.60
CA VAL A 197 -23.05 -3.81 10.52
C VAL A 197 -23.53 -5.20 10.93
N LYS A 198 -24.71 -5.58 10.43
CA LYS A 198 -25.25 -6.93 10.53
C LYS A 198 -25.04 -7.69 9.23
N THR A 199 -24.99 -9.01 9.33
CA THR A 199 -25.06 -9.89 8.16
C THR A 199 -26.22 -9.49 7.25
N GLY A 200 -25.94 -9.25 5.96
CA GLY A 200 -26.95 -8.80 5.00
C GLY A 200 -27.14 -7.27 4.92
N ASP A 201 -26.54 -6.49 5.79
CA ASP A 201 -26.56 -5.02 5.65
C ASP A 201 -25.73 -4.59 4.44
N MET A 202 -26.24 -3.63 3.68
CA MET A 202 -25.54 -3.07 2.53
C MET A 202 -24.30 -2.30 2.99
N ILE A 203 -23.16 -2.60 2.36
CA ILE A 203 -21.89 -1.88 2.60
C ILE A 203 -21.46 -1.01 1.41
N GLY A 204 -21.97 -1.29 0.22
CA GLY A 204 -21.65 -0.58 -1.01
C GLY A 204 -22.23 -1.27 -2.23
N GLU A 205 -21.72 -0.94 -3.38
CA GLU A 205 -22.11 -1.49 -4.68
C GLU A 205 -20.90 -2.07 -5.40
N VAL A 206 -21.11 -2.99 -6.34
CA VAL A 206 -20.07 -3.50 -7.24
C VAL A 206 -19.51 -2.35 -8.05
N GLY A 207 -18.21 -2.13 -7.93
CA GLY A 207 -17.46 -1.10 -8.62
C GLY A 207 -16.41 -1.69 -9.55
N SER A 208 -15.23 -1.09 -9.55
CA SER A 208 -14.10 -1.53 -10.38
C SER A 208 -12.76 -1.12 -9.78
N GLY A 209 -11.71 -1.85 -10.17
CA GLY A 209 -10.32 -1.53 -9.88
C GLY A 209 -9.41 -2.16 -10.93
N TYR A 210 -8.16 -1.71 -10.98
CA TYR A 210 -7.23 -2.16 -12.02
C TYR A 210 -6.85 -3.64 -11.89
N PHE A 211 -6.75 -4.16 -10.66
CA PHE A 211 -6.18 -5.48 -10.35
C PHE A 211 -6.80 -6.63 -11.17
N GLU A 212 -8.13 -6.61 -11.35
CA GLU A 212 -8.89 -7.65 -12.05
C GLU A 212 -9.86 -7.09 -13.10
N ILE A 213 -9.54 -5.94 -13.68
CA ILE A 213 -10.42 -5.24 -14.62
C ILE A 213 -10.79 -6.08 -15.86
N LYS A 214 -9.97 -7.06 -16.24
CA LYS A 214 -10.24 -7.97 -17.36
C LYS A 214 -11.13 -9.16 -17.00
N ASP A 215 -11.41 -9.36 -15.72
CA ASP A 215 -12.30 -10.43 -15.26
C ASP A 215 -13.79 -10.03 -15.33
N GLY A 216 -14.08 -8.77 -15.74
CA GLY A 216 -15.41 -8.22 -15.81
C GLY A 216 -15.83 -7.56 -14.48
N ALA A 217 -17.08 -7.12 -14.39
CA ALA A 217 -17.60 -6.53 -13.17
C ALA A 217 -17.86 -7.61 -12.11
N HIS A 218 -17.32 -7.41 -10.93
CA HIS A 218 -17.41 -8.34 -9.79
C HIS A 218 -17.03 -7.62 -8.51
N THR A 219 -17.29 -8.23 -7.36
CA THR A 219 -16.67 -7.88 -6.08
C THR A 219 -15.74 -9.01 -5.65
N HIS A 220 -14.58 -8.63 -5.09
CA HIS A 220 -13.56 -9.55 -4.58
C HIS A 220 -13.57 -9.50 -3.06
N ILE A 221 -13.80 -10.63 -2.38
CA ILE A 221 -13.91 -10.72 -0.92
C ILE A 221 -12.88 -11.70 -0.38
N GLU A 222 -12.00 -11.20 0.47
CA GLU A 222 -11.02 -11.96 1.23
C GLU A 222 -11.54 -12.19 2.65
N LEU A 223 -11.31 -13.38 3.19
CA LEU A 223 -11.50 -13.71 4.60
C LEU A 223 -10.16 -14.02 5.24
N ALA A 224 -9.85 -13.38 6.35
CA ALA A 224 -8.71 -13.75 7.20
C ALA A 224 -9.22 -14.21 8.57
N ILE A 225 -8.59 -15.24 9.12
CA ILE A 225 -8.86 -15.77 10.46
C ILE A 225 -7.54 -15.81 11.23
N ASP A 226 -7.45 -15.07 12.34
CA ASP A 226 -6.22 -14.88 13.11
C ASP A 226 -5.04 -14.41 12.23
N GLY A 227 -5.35 -13.60 11.20
CA GLY A 227 -4.38 -13.04 10.26
C GLY A 227 -3.90 -14.00 9.15
N GLN A 228 -4.53 -15.16 9.00
CA GLN A 228 -4.27 -16.10 7.91
C GLN A 228 -5.45 -16.12 6.94
N ASP A 229 -5.16 -16.11 5.63
CA ASP A 229 -6.17 -16.16 4.59
C ASP A 229 -6.94 -17.49 4.65
N ALA A 230 -8.25 -17.41 4.41
CA ALA A 230 -9.16 -18.54 4.49
C ALA A 230 -10.20 -18.50 3.37
N ASP A 231 -10.70 -19.68 2.98
CA ASP A 231 -11.75 -19.81 1.98
C ASP A 231 -13.12 -19.40 2.55
N LEU A 232 -13.60 -18.24 2.15
CA LEU A 232 -14.88 -17.68 2.58
C LEU A 232 -16.04 -18.65 2.36
N MET A 233 -16.08 -19.35 1.23
CA MET A 233 -17.19 -20.22 0.89
C MET A 233 -17.31 -21.43 1.81
N LYS A 234 -16.22 -21.92 2.40
CA LYS A 234 -16.29 -22.99 3.41
C LYS A 234 -17.10 -22.58 4.62
N TYR A 235 -17.02 -21.31 5.02
CA TYR A 235 -17.73 -20.79 6.19
C TYR A 235 -19.18 -20.47 5.90
N ILE A 236 -19.50 -19.92 4.72
CA ILE A 236 -20.87 -19.64 4.28
C ILE A 236 -21.66 -20.96 4.17
N LEU A 237 -21.10 -21.99 3.56
CA LEU A 237 -21.77 -23.29 3.36
C LEU A 237 -21.91 -24.10 4.66
N GLN A 238 -21.12 -23.82 5.70
CA GLN A 238 -21.23 -24.50 7.00
C GLN A 238 -22.29 -23.87 7.91
N GLY A 239 -22.63 -22.59 7.70
CA GLY A 239 -23.65 -21.88 8.47
C GLY A 239 -25.08 -22.36 8.24
N ASP A 240 -25.32 -23.12 7.16
CA ASP A 240 -26.64 -23.69 6.80
C ASP A 240 -26.95 -25.06 7.46
N LYS A 241 -26.19 -25.48 8.51
CA LYS A 241 -26.42 -26.79 9.18
C LYS A 241 -26.88 -26.65 10.58
#